data_b9533ffdf37e62d7a88ef847e2a7b120
#
_entry.id   b9533ffdf37e62d7a88ef847e2a7b120
#
_cell.length_a   1.000
_cell.length_b   1.000
_cell.length_c   1.000
_cell.angle_alpha   90.00
_cell.angle_beta   90.00
_cell.angle_gamma   90.00
#
_symmetry.space_group_name_H-M   'P 1'
#
loop_
_entity.id
_entity.type
_entity.pdbx_description
1 polymer ?
#
loop_
_entity_poly.entity_id
_entity_poly.type
_entity_poly.pdbx_seq_one_letter_code
_entity_poly.pdbx_strand_id
1 'polypeptide(L)'
;MRRAATFGELAVRSSSLTATLRLVRLSAALALAVGCRSATPTSAAKAPEQPSAVYEPSRALGTLFHDVQLSGMFPDSKTFVDARPLEAPAQITAAYATERSAPNFSMRSFVEKHFEMPRAAGDVKTDTTLNMEQHAKALWPALTRLPDSTGSTSARSSLIPLPYPYVVPGGRFREIYYWDSYFTMLGLIASGRADLVRSMLDNFAHLVRTVGHIPNGNRTYYLSRSQPPYFGAMVGLYATATDTGQALRYLDALELEHAFWMEGADKLAPGDAHRRVVRLKGGAVLNRYWDDRSDPRPESYKPDFELGRTLPDAQRELFYRNTRAAAESGWDFSTRWMRDPKDLRSLETTELVPVDLNSLLYHTERTIAALHAFRGQQGDADAARRFSAAAEARRQALLAAAYEPDSGFFYDVRWRTGARVLDRPTLAASSPLYFGLATPEQGRAVGARLERDFYKPGGFVTTLIVLGQQWDAPNGWPPLQWLTIEGVRRYGRAELADSARARWLALNRRTYEATGKMTEKYDVLDMSRRAGGGEYPTQDGFGWTNGVGLALSAQVMVRR
;
A
#
# COMPACT_ATOMS: atom_id res chain seq x y z
N MET A 1 1.01 13.12 -38.15
CA MET A 1 0.61 11.89 -37.45
C MET A 1 1.82 11.31 -36.74
N ARG A 2 2.02 11.66 -35.48
CA ARG A 2 3.11 11.12 -34.65
C ARG A 2 2.64 9.83 -34.00
N ARG A 3 3.37 8.72 -34.26
CA ARG A 3 3.07 7.40 -33.68
C ARG A 3 3.30 7.46 -32.16
N ALA A 4 2.30 7.05 -31.39
CA ALA A 4 2.42 6.84 -29.95
C ALA A 4 3.36 5.65 -29.69
N ALA A 5 4.44 5.90 -28.96
CA ALA A 5 5.35 4.85 -28.48
C ALA A 5 4.68 4.11 -27.31
N THR A 6 4.55 2.81 -27.43
CA THR A 6 3.97 1.96 -26.40
C THR A 6 5.01 1.58 -25.35
N PHE A 7 4.63 1.56 -24.08
CA PHE A 7 5.42 1.20 -22.89
C PHE A 7 5.96 -0.25 -22.87
N GLY A 8 5.97 -0.94 -23.96
CA GLY A 8 6.21 -2.38 -24.00
C GLY A 8 7.41 -2.92 -24.79
N GLU A 9 8.02 -2.15 -25.65
CA GLU A 9 9.08 -2.70 -26.53
C GLU A 9 10.28 -1.75 -26.67
N LEU A 10 11.25 -1.92 -25.78
CA LEU A 10 12.64 -1.54 -26.01
C LEU A 10 13.52 -2.78 -25.78
N ALA A 11 13.51 -3.66 -26.77
CA ALA A 11 14.54 -4.69 -26.89
C ALA A 11 15.84 -4.01 -27.34
N VAL A 12 16.85 -4.00 -26.46
CA VAL A 12 18.20 -3.57 -26.76
C VAL A 12 18.81 -4.57 -27.76
N ARG A 13 18.98 -4.17 -29.01
CA ARG A 13 19.87 -4.85 -29.95
C ARG A 13 21.31 -4.48 -29.62
N SER A 14 22.07 -5.44 -29.12
CA SER A 14 23.53 -5.34 -29.01
C SER A 14 24.12 -5.46 -30.40
N SER A 15 24.72 -4.40 -30.93
CA SER A 15 25.64 -4.46 -32.05
C SER A 15 27.07 -4.35 -31.54
N SER A 16 27.80 -5.43 -31.69
CA SER A 16 29.25 -5.50 -31.48
C SER A 16 30.00 -4.64 -32.52
N LEU A 17 30.80 -3.73 -32.04
CA LEU A 17 31.86 -3.09 -32.85
C LEU A 17 33.16 -3.15 -32.07
N THR A 18 34.00 -4.08 -32.50
CA THR A 18 35.43 -4.14 -32.21
C THR A 18 36.15 -2.98 -32.90
N ALA A 19 36.84 -2.15 -32.14
CA ALA A 19 37.83 -1.20 -32.69
C ALA A 19 39.08 -1.14 -31.80
N THR A 20 40.14 -1.38 -32.47
CA THR A 20 41.53 -1.59 -32.12
C THR A 20 42.20 -0.46 -31.33
N LEU A 21 43.01 -0.83 -30.33
CA LEU A 21 43.97 0.07 -29.64
C LEU A 21 45.02 0.68 -30.58
N ARG A 22 45.33 1.97 -30.40
CA ARG A 22 46.66 2.51 -30.60
C ARG A 22 47.00 3.50 -29.46
N LEU A 23 48.06 3.15 -28.72
CA LEU A 23 48.77 4.01 -27.78
C LEU A 23 49.49 5.14 -28.51
N VAL A 24 49.41 6.39 -28.01
CA VAL A 24 50.48 7.38 -28.12
C VAL A 24 50.60 8.10 -26.78
N ARG A 25 51.80 7.97 -26.17
CA ARG A 25 52.23 8.78 -25.01
C ARG A 25 52.81 10.09 -25.54
N LEU A 26 52.39 11.22 -24.94
CA LEU A 26 53.26 12.41 -24.86
C LEU A 26 53.00 13.15 -23.54
N SER A 27 54.07 13.31 -22.77
CA SER A 27 54.12 14.11 -21.54
C SER A 27 54.38 15.57 -21.88
N ALA A 28 53.64 16.49 -21.23
CA ALA A 28 54.13 17.86 -21.01
C ALA A 28 53.50 18.42 -19.74
N ALA A 29 54.32 18.70 -18.75
CA ALA A 29 53.95 19.41 -17.54
C ALA A 29 53.93 20.93 -17.82
N LEU A 30 52.82 21.58 -17.41
CA LEU A 30 52.84 23.05 -17.25
C LEU A 30 52.00 23.39 -16.01
N ALA A 31 52.68 23.90 -14.98
CA ALA A 31 52.08 24.42 -13.77
C ALA A 31 51.49 25.80 -14.02
N LEU A 32 50.23 26.01 -13.74
CA LEU A 32 49.63 27.34 -13.58
C LEU A 32 48.75 27.34 -12.34
N ALA A 33 49.18 28.12 -11.36
CA ALA A 33 48.41 28.44 -10.17
C ALA A 33 47.22 29.30 -10.54
N VAL A 34 46.01 28.84 -10.21
CA VAL A 34 44.80 29.67 -10.25
C VAL A 34 44.06 29.49 -8.94
N GLY A 35 43.72 30.63 -8.33
CA GLY A 35 43.23 30.80 -6.98
C GLY A 35 41.95 30.05 -6.66
N CYS A 36 41.91 29.59 -5.42
CA CYS A 36 40.72 29.09 -4.75
C CYS A 36 39.63 30.17 -4.71
N ARG A 37 38.60 30.04 -5.54
CA ARG A 37 37.30 30.61 -5.24
C ARG A 37 36.50 29.53 -4.51
N SER A 38 36.29 29.76 -3.22
CA SER A 38 35.36 29.00 -2.38
C SER A 38 33.98 29.03 -3.03
N ALA A 39 33.56 27.90 -3.58
CA ALA A 39 32.16 27.67 -3.91
C ALA A 39 31.38 27.57 -2.59
N THR A 40 30.51 28.51 -2.34
CA THR A 40 29.51 28.46 -1.27
C THR A 40 28.72 27.15 -1.40
N PRO A 41 28.54 26.34 -0.33
CA PRO A 41 27.71 25.15 -0.42
C PRO A 41 26.29 25.59 -0.71
N THR A 42 25.74 25.10 -1.80
CA THR A 42 24.33 25.22 -2.13
C THR A 42 23.55 24.68 -0.95
N SER A 43 22.68 25.51 -0.38
CA SER A 43 21.78 25.22 0.74
C SER A 43 21.20 23.82 0.60
N ALA A 44 21.57 22.92 1.53
CA ALA A 44 20.86 21.67 1.73
C ALA A 44 19.37 22.01 1.89
N ALA A 45 18.52 21.43 1.06
CA ALA A 45 17.08 21.58 1.18
C ALA A 45 16.72 21.22 2.62
N LYS A 46 16.20 22.20 3.36
CA LYS A 46 15.75 22.05 4.73
C LYS A 46 14.70 20.95 4.73
N ALA A 47 14.89 19.90 5.52
CA ALA A 47 13.85 18.88 5.72
C ALA A 47 12.53 19.62 6.05
N PRO A 48 11.40 19.19 5.48
CA PRO A 48 10.14 19.87 5.72
C PRO A 48 9.92 19.95 7.23
N GLU A 49 9.79 21.17 7.74
CA GLU A 49 9.37 21.40 9.13
C GLU A 49 8.03 20.71 9.31
N GLN A 50 7.98 19.71 10.19
CA GLN A 50 6.69 19.15 10.62
C GLN A 50 5.85 20.31 11.14
N PRO A 51 4.61 20.50 10.63
CA PRO A 51 3.77 21.60 11.07
C PRO A 51 3.62 21.50 12.59
N SER A 52 3.98 22.56 13.29
CA SER A 52 3.82 22.69 14.72
C SER A 52 2.34 22.45 15.09
N ALA A 53 2.09 21.47 15.97
CA ALA A 53 0.80 21.12 16.54
C ALA A 53 -0.22 20.44 15.60
N VAL A 54 0.18 19.38 14.89
CA VAL A 54 -0.76 18.47 14.25
C VAL A 54 -1.52 17.69 15.32
N TYR A 55 -2.86 17.79 15.35
CA TYR A 55 -3.67 17.02 16.29
C TYR A 55 -3.56 15.52 15.98
N GLU A 56 -2.92 14.78 16.89
CA GLU A 56 -2.89 13.32 16.88
C GLU A 56 -3.62 12.83 18.14
N PRO A 57 -4.76 12.13 18.01
CA PRO A 57 -5.67 11.85 19.13
C PRO A 57 -5.03 11.16 20.33
N SER A 58 -4.22 10.11 20.11
CA SER A 58 -3.64 9.34 21.21
C SER A 58 -2.65 10.15 22.05
N ARG A 59 -1.92 11.08 21.41
CA ARG A 59 -0.97 11.97 22.09
C ARG A 59 -1.65 13.17 22.73
N ALA A 60 -2.59 13.79 21.98
CA ALA A 60 -3.24 15.01 22.43
C ALA A 60 -4.21 14.78 23.61
N LEU A 61 -4.83 13.60 23.68
CA LEU A 61 -5.81 13.25 24.70
C LEU A 61 -5.25 12.38 25.84
N GLY A 62 -4.10 11.74 25.65
CA GLY A 62 -3.37 10.98 26.68
C GLY A 62 -4.25 9.98 27.45
N THR A 63 -4.39 10.18 28.78
CA THR A 63 -5.17 9.30 29.67
C THR A 63 -6.64 9.20 29.23
N LEU A 64 -7.26 10.30 28.79
CA LEU A 64 -8.64 10.26 28.29
C LEU A 64 -8.77 9.31 27.09
N PHE A 65 -7.82 9.37 26.14
CA PHE A 65 -7.81 8.47 24.97
C PHE A 65 -7.75 7.00 25.42
N HIS A 66 -6.80 6.70 26.31
CA HIS A 66 -6.63 5.35 26.87
C HIS A 66 -7.90 4.83 27.53
N ASP A 67 -8.48 5.61 28.45
CA ASP A 67 -9.65 5.20 29.22
C ASP A 67 -10.88 4.98 28.32
N VAL A 68 -11.11 5.87 27.36
CA VAL A 68 -12.20 5.71 26.38
C VAL A 68 -12.02 4.46 25.52
N GLN A 69 -10.82 4.23 24.99
CA GLN A 69 -10.54 3.08 24.13
C GLN A 69 -10.72 1.75 24.87
N LEU A 70 -10.36 1.67 26.15
CA LEU A 70 -10.51 0.45 26.93
C LEU A 70 -11.91 0.25 27.53
N SER A 71 -12.72 1.30 27.62
CA SER A 71 -14.05 1.25 28.23
C SER A 71 -15.04 0.31 27.52
N GLY A 72 -14.80 -0.01 26.24
CA GLY A 72 -15.74 -0.77 25.41
C GLY A 72 -17.01 0.02 25.03
N MET A 73 -17.01 1.33 25.20
CA MET A 73 -18.14 2.21 24.89
C MET A 73 -18.48 2.23 23.40
N PHE A 74 -17.50 2.04 22.55
CA PHE A 74 -17.65 1.96 21.09
C PHE A 74 -17.42 0.54 20.58
N PRO A 75 -18.03 0.17 19.44
CA PRO A 75 -17.88 -1.16 18.85
C PRO A 75 -16.47 -1.45 18.34
N ASP A 76 -15.68 -0.38 18.09
CA ASP A 76 -14.31 -0.46 17.62
C ASP A 76 -13.48 0.76 18.10
N SER A 77 -12.15 0.65 18.01
CA SER A 77 -11.24 1.74 18.39
C SER A 77 -11.24 2.90 17.38
N LYS A 78 -11.63 2.65 16.10
CA LYS A 78 -11.60 3.66 15.05
C LYS A 78 -12.68 4.73 15.24
N THR A 79 -13.81 4.39 15.82
CA THR A 79 -14.90 5.34 16.07
C THR A 79 -14.43 6.54 16.90
N PHE A 80 -13.71 6.31 17.99
CA PHE A 80 -13.26 7.42 18.85
C PHE A 80 -12.04 8.15 18.28
N VAL A 81 -11.10 7.46 17.66
CA VAL A 81 -9.91 8.12 17.07
C VAL A 81 -10.27 9.08 15.92
N ASP A 82 -11.40 8.85 15.28
CA ASP A 82 -11.94 9.73 14.23
C ASP A 82 -12.82 10.86 14.77
N ALA A 83 -13.18 10.83 16.07
CA ALA A 83 -13.99 11.86 16.68
C ALA A 83 -13.24 13.22 16.73
N ARG A 84 -13.98 14.30 16.46
CA ARG A 84 -13.45 15.65 16.42
C ARG A 84 -13.70 16.36 17.75
N PRO A 85 -12.65 16.82 18.47
CA PRO A 85 -12.82 17.66 19.65
C PRO A 85 -13.58 18.95 19.34
N LEU A 86 -14.57 19.28 20.15
CA LEU A 86 -15.35 20.52 20.03
C LEU A 86 -14.59 21.73 20.61
N GLU A 87 -13.65 21.46 21.54
CA GLU A 87 -12.81 22.44 22.22
C GLU A 87 -11.33 22.09 22.04
N ALA A 88 -10.43 22.91 22.55
CA ALA A 88 -9.00 22.60 22.53
C ALA A 88 -8.72 21.31 23.34
N PRO A 89 -7.93 20.35 22.83
CA PRO A 89 -7.64 19.09 23.53
C PRO A 89 -7.15 19.27 24.98
N ALA A 90 -6.33 20.30 25.24
CA ALA A 90 -5.86 20.62 26.58
C ALA A 90 -6.98 21.00 27.55
N GLN A 91 -8.02 21.69 27.07
CA GLN A 91 -9.19 22.04 27.91
C GLN A 91 -10.01 20.78 28.25
N ILE A 92 -10.22 19.91 27.24
CA ILE A 92 -10.96 18.65 27.43
C ILE A 92 -10.22 17.72 28.41
N THR A 93 -8.89 17.58 28.28
CA THR A 93 -8.10 16.73 29.20
C THR A 93 -8.06 17.30 30.62
N ALA A 94 -8.04 18.60 30.78
CA ALA A 94 -8.13 19.25 32.10
C ALA A 94 -9.51 19.04 32.75
N ALA A 95 -10.60 19.20 31.98
CA ALA A 95 -11.96 18.91 32.46
C ALA A 95 -12.09 17.43 32.85
N TYR A 96 -11.57 16.50 32.02
CA TYR A 96 -11.56 15.09 32.33
C TYR A 96 -10.82 14.76 33.63
N ALA A 97 -9.63 15.32 33.83
CA ALA A 97 -8.85 15.09 35.04
C ALA A 97 -9.61 15.53 36.33
N THR A 98 -10.42 16.58 36.23
CA THR A 98 -11.23 17.09 37.34
C THR A 98 -12.51 16.26 37.55
N GLU A 99 -13.23 15.94 36.45
CA GLU A 99 -14.58 15.38 36.53
C GLU A 99 -14.59 13.83 36.72
N ARG A 100 -13.57 13.11 36.24
CA ARG A 100 -13.54 11.63 36.22
C ARG A 100 -13.67 10.96 37.59
N SER A 101 -13.32 11.64 38.67
CA SER A 101 -13.40 11.11 40.04
C SER A 101 -14.75 11.45 40.73
N ALA A 102 -15.65 12.18 40.07
CA ALA A 102 -16.93 12.55 40.67
C ALA A 102 -17.86 11.30 40.77
N PRO A 103 -18.65 11.17 41.84
CA PRO A 103 -19.50 10.01 42.07
C PRO A 103 -20.49 9.70 40.91
N ASN A 104 -20.93 10.73 40.19
CA ASN A 104 -21.88 10.62 39.11
C ASN A 104 -21.23 10.79 37.72
N PHE A 105 -19.93 10.60 37.60
CA PHE A 105 -19.24 10.73 36.32
C PHE A 105 -19.71 9.65 35.31
N SER A 106 -20.07 10.09 34.12
CA SER A 106 -20.42 9.23 33.00
C SER A 106 -19.46 9.49 31.83
N MET A 107 -18.62 8.51 31.51
CA MET A 107 -17.69 8.60 30.36
C MET A 107 -18.43 8.89 29.06
N ARG A 108 -19.59 8.24 28.84
CA ARG A 108 -20.40 8.46 27.63
C ARG A 108 -20.86 9.91 27.53
N SER A 109 -21.48 10.44 28.60
CA SER A 109 -21.96 11.83 28.62
C SER A 109 -20.81 12.84 28.46
N PHE A 110 -19.64 12.54 29.04
CA PHE A 110 -18.45 13.35 28.88
C PHE A 110 -17.99 13.40 27.42
N VAL A 111 -17.88 12.23 26.75
CA VAL A 111 -17.46 12.15 25.35
C VAL A 111 -18.49 12.82 24.44
N GLU A 112 -19.78 12.59 24.62
CA GLU A 112 -20.85 13.21 23.83
C GLU A 112 -20.89 14.74 23.99
N LYS A 113 -20.51 15.27 25.14
CA LYS A 113 -20.42 16.72 25.40
C LYS A 113 -19.23 17.37 24.69
N HIS A 114 -18.08 16.68 24.62
CA HIS A 114 -16.82 17.27 24.21
C HIS A 114 -16.34 16.89 22.81
N PHE A 115 -17.01 15.92 22.14
CA PHE A 115 -16.61 15.42 20.84
C PHE A 115 -17.78 15.33 19.87
N GLU A 116 -17.53 15.71 18.62
CA GLU A 116 -18.38 15.36 17.49
C GLU A 116 -17.99 13.99 16.95
N MET A 117 -18.91 13.05 17.05
CA MET A 117 -18.67 11.68 16.57
C MET A 117 -18.70 11.61 15.03
N PRO A 118 -17.88 10.73 14.43
CA PRO A 118 -17.91 10.54 12.99
C PRO A 118 -19.30 10.04 12.56
N ARG A 119 -19.90 10.70 11.57
CA ARG A 119 -21.19 10.26 11.02
C ARG A 119 -21.02 8.90 10.38
N ALA A 120 -21.96 7.98 10.63
CA ALA A 120 -22.05 6.76 9.83
C ALA A 120 -22.06 7.15 8.35
N ALA A 121 -21.30 6.44 7.51
CA ALA A 121 -21.50 6.55 6.07
C ALA A 121 -23.00 6.28 5.84
N GLY A 122 -23.72 7.28 5.29
CA GLY A 122 -25.16 7.13 5.07
C GLY A 122 -25.39 5.81 4.34
N ASP A 123 -26.39 5.03 4.80
CA ASP A 123 -26.81 3.84 4.08
C ASP A 123 -27.12 4.27 2.65
N VAL A 124 -26.26 3.90 1.72
CA VAL A 124 -26.56 4.07 0.30
C VAL A 124 -27.76 3.19 0.04
N LYS A 125 -28.92 3.79 -0.18
CA LYS A 125 -30.13 3.04 -0.52
C LYS A 125 -29.80 2.18 -1.73
N THR A 126 -29.80 0.88 -1.54
CA THR A 126 -29.57 -0.07 -2.63
C THR A 126 -30.76 0.01 -3.58
N ASP A 127 -30.52 0.41 -4.81
CA ASP A 127 -31.51 0.28 -5.87
C ASP A 127 -31.46 -1.17 -6.38
N THR A 128 -32.44 -1.98 -5.95
CA THR A 128 -32.52 -3.40 -6.30
C THR A 128 -32.88 -3.66 -7.76
N THR A 129 -33.15 -2.62 -8.56
CA THR A 129 -33.40 -2.74 -10.00
C THR A 129 -32.09 -2.75 -10.81
N LEU A 130 -30.97 -2.33 -10.21
CA LEU A 130 -29.67 -2.28 -10.85
C LEU A 130 -28.99 -3.65 -10.80
N ASN A 131 -28.30 -4.01 -11.89
CA ASN A 131 -27.34 -5.13 -11.84
C ASN A 131 -26.07 -4.72 -11.08
N MET A 132 -25.20 -5.69 -10.78
CA MET A 132 -23.96 -5.48 -10.03
C MET A 132 -23.08 -4.36 -10.60
N GLU A 133 -22.87 -4.35 -11.90
CA GLU A 133 -22.02 -3.38 -12.58
C GLU A 133 -22.63 -1.96 -12.57
N GLN A 134 -23.94 -1.86 -12.77
CA GLN A 134 -24.67 -0.61 -12.66
C GLN A 134 -24.65 -0.06 -11.22
N HIS A 135 -24.87 -0.93 -10.24
CA HIS A 135 -24.78 -0.58 -8.83
C HIS A 135 -23.38 -0.08 -8.45
N ALA A 136 -22.32 -0.81 -8.82
CA ALA A 136 -20.95 -0.40 -8.55
C ALA A 136 -20.62 0.98 -9.14
N LYS A 137 -21.11 1.29 -10.35
CA LYS A 137 -20.96 2.63 -10.95
C LYS A 137 -21.77 3.69 -10.22
N ALA A 138 -22.99 3.36 -9.77
CA ALA A 138 -23.85 4.27 -9.04
C ALA A 138 -23.31 4.65 -7.65
N LEU A 139 -22.40 3.83 -7.08
CA LEU A 139 -21.76 4.11 -5.79
C LEU A 139 -20.67 5.21 -5.87
N TRP A 140 -20.08 5.49 -7.03
CA TRP A 140 -18.97 6.45 -7.11
C TRP A 140 -19.29 7.84 -6.53
N PRO A 141 -20.46 8.47 -6.80
CA PRO A 141 -20.81 9.73 -6.17
C PRO A 141 -20.89 9.66 -4.63
N ALA A 142 -21.44 8.58 -4.08
CA ALA A 142 -21.58 8.39 -2.64
C ALA A 142 -20.23 8.16 -1.94
N LEU A 143 -19.29 7.52 -2.62
CA LEU A 143 -17.93 7.28 -2.14
C LEU A 143 -16.98 8.47 -2.40
N THR A 144 -17.38 9.44 -3.22
CA THR A 144 -16.57 10.62 -3.51
C THR A 144 -16.68 11.63 -2.38
N ARG A 145 -15.54 12.14 -1.93
CA ARG A 145 -15.41 13.27 -1.01
C ARG A 145 -15.00 14.51 -1.81
N LEU A 146 -15.58 15.65 -1.46
CA LEU A 146 -15.16 16.95 -1.98
C LEU A 146 -13.82 17.34 -1.35
N PRO A 147 -13.12 18.35 -1.93
CA PRO A 147 -11.90 18.89 -1.31
C PRO A 147 -12.16 19.30 0.13
N ASP A 148 -11.22 18.98 1.01
CA ASP A 148 -11.34 19.30 2.42
C ASP A 148 -11.08 20.80 2.67
N SER A 149 -11.88 21.41 3.54
CA SER A 149 -11.67 22.81 3.91
C SER A 149 -10.46 22.95 4.85
N THR A 150 -9.62 23.96 4.60
CA THR A 150 -8.41 24.28 5.40
C THR A 150 -8.67 25.27 6.54
N GLY A 151 -9.88 25.33 7.11
CA GLY A 151 -10.26 26.29 8.17
C GLY A 151 -9.81 25.88 9.58
N SER A 152 -10.15 26.69 10.59
CA SER A 152 -9.81 26.49 12.02
C SER A 152 -10.31 25.15 12.59
N THR A 153 -11.25 24.49 11.95
CA THR A 153 -11.71 23.14 12.29
C THR A 153 -10.69 22.06 11.97
N SER A 154 -9.77 22.27 11.02
CA SER A 154 -8.70 21.33 10.69
C SER A 154 -7.68 21.16 11.81
N ALA A 155 -7.42 22.20 12.59
CA ALA A 155 -6.49 22.16 13.74
C ALA A 155 -6.93 21.21 14.86
N ARG A 156 -8.20 20.76 14.84
CA ARG A 156 -8.77 19.82 15.82
C ARG A 156 -9.29 18.53 15.16
N SER A 157 -8.83 18.23 13.95
CA SER A 157 -9.19 17.01 13.23
C SER A 157 -7.95 16.15 13.01
N SER A 158 -8.11 14.82 13.14
CA SER A 158 -7.07 13.90 12.69
C SER A 158 -7.02 13.77 11.16
N LEU A 159 -8.02 14.27 10.43
CA LEU A 159 -8.04 14.27 8.97
C LEU A 159 -7.02 15.27 8.42
N ILE A 160 -6.13 14.80 7.55
CA ILE A 160 -5.18 15.63 6.79
C ILE A 160 -5.95 16.15 5.56
N PRO A 161 -6.15 17.47 5.42
CA PRO A 161 -6.94 18.03 4.33
C PRO A 161 -6.33 17.74 2.96
N LEU A 162 -7.17 17.40 1.99
CA LEU A 162 -6.78 17.15 0.60
C LEU A 162 -7.40 18.18 -0.34
N PRO A 163 -6.62 18.75 -1.29
CA PRO A 163 -7.06 19.87 -2.14
C PRO A 163 -7.98 19.48 -3.30
N TYR A 164 -8.12 18.18 -3.62
CA TYR A 164 -8.91 17.71 -4.75
C TYR A 164 -9.94 16.65 -4.33
N PRO A 165 -11.01 16.42 -5.12
CA PRO A 165 -11.95 15.33 -4.85
C PRO A 165 -11.25 13.97 -4.82
N TYR A 166 -11.74 13.07 -3.97
CA TYR A 166 -11.18 11.72 -3.85
C TYR A 166 -12.24 10.69 -3.50
N VAL A 167 -11.98 9.42 -3.82
CA VAL A 167 -12.86 8.30 -3.52
C VAL A 167 -12.33 7.56 -2.30
N VAL A 168 -13.22 7.30 -1.33
CA VAL A 168 -12.91 6.51 -0.13
C VAL A 168 -13.33 5.05 -0.32
N PRO A 169 -12.72 4.10 0.44
CA PRO A 169 -13.12 2.69 0.35
C PRO A 169 -14.60 2.44 0.70
N GLY A 170 -15.13 3.15 1.69
CA GLY A 170 -16.51 3.00 2.17
C GLY A 170 -16.62 2.36 3.56
N GLY A 171 -17.84 2.20 4.07
CA GLY A 171 -18.08 1.69 5.41
C GLY A 171 -17.42 2.56 6.49
N ARG A 172 -16.65 1.92 7.38
CA ARG A 172 -15.87 2.61 8.42
C ARG A 172 -14.66 3.39 7.89
N PHE A 173 -14.23 3.16 6.65
CA PHE A 173 -13.08 3.77 6.00
C PHE A 173 -13.50 5.04 5.25
N ARG A 174 -13.43 6.20 5.92
CA ARG A 174 -13.99 7.49 5.46
C ARG A 174 -12.94 8.45 4.90
N GLU A 175 -11.67 8.06 4.91
CA GLU A 175 -10.50 8.75 4.38
C GLU A 175 -10.01 8.06 3.10
N ILE A 176 -9.12 8.71 2.33
CA ILE A 176 -8.42 8.04 1.23
C ILE A 176 -7.42 7.04 1.81
N TYR A 177 -7.39 5.83 1.26
CA TYR A 177 -6.38 4.82 1.59
C TYR A 177 -5.46 4.59 0.39
N TYR A 178 -4.17 4.41 0.67
CA TYR A 178 -3.16 4.45 -0.37
C TYR A 178 -3.32 3.30 -1.37
N TRP A 179 -3.07 2.05 -0.98
CA TRP A 179 -3.09 0.95 -1.95
C TRP A 179 -4.48 0.62 -2.49
N ASP A 180 -5.53 0.81 -1.67
CA ASP A 180 -6.95 0.64 -2.06
C ASP A 180 -7.30 1.47 -3.29
N SER A 181 -6.72 2.68 -3.36
CA SER A 181 -6.98 3.63 -4.43
C SER A 181 -6.56 3.11 -5.80
N TYR A 182 -5.50 2.29 -5.91
CA TYR A 182 -5.13 1.69 -7.18
C TYR A 182 -6.26 0.82 -7.75
N PHE A 183 -6.80 -0.07 -6.93
CA PHE A 183 -7.85 -0.99 -7.34
C PHE A 183 -9.18 -0.26 -7.57
N THR A 184 -9.46 0.78 -6.81
CA THR A 184 -10.58 1.71 -7.05
C THR A 184 -10.42 2.43 -8.40
N MET A 185 -9.21 2.92 -8.72
CA MET A 185 -8.92 3.60 -9.99
C MET A 185 -9.13 2.70 -11.21
N LEU A 186 -8.92 1.39 -11.11
CA LEU A 186 -9.25 0.44 -12.19
C LEU A 186 -10.73 0.57 -12.59
N GLY A 187 -11.62 0.61 -11.61
CA GLY A 187 -13.06 0.77 -11.84
C GLY A 187 -13.46 2.17 -12.27
N LEU A 188 -12.78 3.20 -11.79
CA LEU A 188 -12.99 4.57 -12.27
C LEU A 188 -12.64 4.69 -13.75
N ILE A 189 -11.53 4.10 -14.20
CA ILE A 189 -11.19 4.03 -15.63
C ILE A 189 -12.25 3.26 -16.42
N ALA A 190 -12.68 2.08 -15.92
CA ALA A 190 -13.76 1.30 -16.54
C ALA A 190 -15.11 2.05 -16.59
N SER A 191 -15.27 3.07 -15.74
CA SER A 191 -16.46 3.93 -15.67
C SER A 191 -16.30 5.25 -16.43
N GLY A 192 -15.19 5.48 -17.13
CA GLY A 192 -14.91 6.73 -17.87
C GLY A 192 -14.57 7.93 -16.96
N ARG A 193 -14.17 7.69 -15.68
CA ARG A 193 -13.90 8.72 -14.68
C ARG A 193 -12.38 8.97 -14.49
N ALA A 194 -11.66 9.14 -15.61
CA ALA A 194 -10.25 9.54 -15.58
C ALA A 194 -10.01 10.89 -14.86
N ASP A 195 -11.03 11.74 -14.78
CA ASP A 195 -11.05 12.99 -14.02
C ASP A 195 -10.82 12.74 -12.51
N LEU A 196 -11.54 11.79 -11.92
CA LEU A 196 -11.36 11.42 -10.51
C LEU A 196 -10.01 10.71 -10.28
N VAL A 197 -9.56 9.87 -11.21
CA VAL A 197 -8.23 9.25 -11.13
C VAL A 197 -7.15 10.33 -11.05
N ARG A 198 -7.23 11.36 -11.92
CA ARG A 198 -6.32 12.51 -11.88
C ARG A 198 -6.37 13.23 -10.52
N SER A 199 -7.57 13.55 -10.02
CA SER A 199 -7.75 14.24 -8.74
C SER A 199 -7.12 13.45 -7.58
N MET A 200 -7.29 12.12 -7.55
CA MET A 200 -6.68 11.26 -6.54
C MET A 200 -5.15 11.21 -6.68
N LEU A 201 -4.60 11.16 -7.89
CA LEU A 201 -3.16 11.26 -8.14
C LEU A 201 -2.59 12.62 -7.70
N ASP A 202 -3.29 13.72 -7.99
CA ASP A 202 -2.91 15.06 -7.55
C ASP A 202 -2.88 15.16 -6.02
N ASN A 203 -3.81 14.48 -5.30
CA ASN A 203 -3.81 14.37 -3.84
C ASN A 203 -2.62 13.53 -3.32
N PHE A 204 -2.30 12.40 -3.93
CA PHE A 204 -1.12 11.61 -3.53
C PHE A 204 0.19 12.37 -3.76
N ALA A 205 0.32 13.05 -4.88
CA ALA A 205 1.48 13.92 -5.14
C ALA A 205 1.54 15.09 -4.13
N HIS A 206 0.41 15.65 -3.73
CA HIS A 206 0.35 16.65 -2.65
C HIS A 206 0.86 16.07 -1.33
N LEU A 207 0.39 14.88 -0.91
CA LEU A 207 0.84 14.22 0.31
C LEU A 207 2.35 13.96 0.30
N VAL A 208 2.90 13.43 -0.80
CA VAL A 208 4.35 13.21 -0.91
C VAL A 208 5.13 14.51 -0.72
N ARG A 209 4.69 15.61 -1.35
CA ARG A 209 5.38 16.91 -1.27
C ARG A 209 5.25 17.60 0.08
N THR A 210 4.16 17.38 0.81
CA THR A 210 3.87 18.08 2.08
C THR A 210 4.20 17.25 3.32
N VAL A 211 4.03 15.92 3.25
CA VAL A 211 4.28 14.98 4.36
C VAL A 211 5.63 14.26 4.18
N GLY A 212 6.15 14.18 2.95
CA GLY A 212 7.36 13.44 2.61
C GLY A 212 7.11 12.00 2.16
N HIS A 213 5.90 11.49 2.30
CA HIS A 213 5.47 10.18 1.83
C HIS A 213 3.94 10.12 1.70
N ILE A 214 3.41 9.04 1.13
CA ILE A 214 1.97 8.77 1.16
C ILE A 214 1.67 7.95 2.42
N PRO A 215 0.92 8.50 3.41
CA PRO A 215 0.53 7.76 4.59
C PRO A 215 -0.43 6.61 4.25
N ASN A 216 -0.62 5.68 5.17
CA ASN A 216 -1.62 4.59 5.09
C ASN A 216 -3.01 5.10 4.65
N GLY A 217 -3.42 6.24 5.20
CA GLY A 217 -4.58 7.05 4.83
C GLY A 217 -4.37 8.48 5.29
N ASN A 218 -5.18 9.43 4.83
CA ASN A 218 -5.00 10.85 5.18
C ASN A 218 -5.49 11.19 6.60
N ARG A 219 -4.92 10.49 7.60
CA ARG A 219 -5.11 10.74 9.03
C ARG A 219 -3.77 10.91 9.74
N THR A 220 -3.73 11.80 10.74
CA THR A 220 -2.49 12.10 11.48
C THR A 220 -1.92 10.91 12.24
N TYR A 221 -2.75 10.00 12.71
CA TYR A 221 -2.32 8.78 13.38
C TYR A 221 -1.72 7.72 12.43
N TYR A 222 -1.77 7.96 11.11
CA TYR A 222 -1.12 7.15 10.08
C TYR A 222 0.24 7.69 9.62
N LEU A 223 0.67 8.86 10.08
CA LEU A 223 1.89 9.53 9.61
C LEU A 223 3.19 8.75 9.85
N SER A 224 3.20 7.76 10.75
CA SER A 224 4.39 6.96 11.04
C SER A 224 4.59 5.79 10.08
N ARG A 225 3.62 5.49 9.20
CA ARG A 225 3.68 4.41 8.22
C ARG A 225 3.01 4.76 6.90
N SER A 226 3.38 4.03 5.87
CA SER A 226 2.74 4.06 4.55
C SER A 226 1.78 2.87 4.36
N GLN A 227 1.51 2.50 3.11
CA GLN A 227 0.95 1.23 2.65
C GLN A 227 1.74 0.76 1.42
N PRO A 228 1.43 -0.41 0.80
CA PRO A 228 2.13 -0.87 -0.39
C PRO A 228 2.19 0.21 -1.48
N PRO A 229 3.39 0.50 -2.04
CA PRO A 229 3.64 1.70 -2.87
C PRO A 229 3.10 1.57 -4.30
N TYR A 230 1.79 1.68 -4.45
CA TYR A 230 1.10 1.59 -5.74
C TYR A 230 1.13 2.87 -6.58
N PHE A 231 1.74 3.97 -6.12
CA PHE A 231 1.71 5.25 -6.84
C PHE A 231 2.29 5.15 -8.25
N GLY A 232 3.40 4.41 -8.42
CA GLY A 232 3.95 4.10 -9.75
C GLY A 232 2.95 3.36 -10.66
N ALA A 233 2.22 2.38 -10.12
CA ALA A 233 1.20 1.65 -10.86
C ALA A 233 -0.03 2.53 -11.20
N MET A 234 -0.43 3.42 -10.29
CA MET A 234 -1.52 4.39 -10.52
C MET A 234 -1.15 5.38 -11.64
N VAL A 235 0.08 5.91 -11.63
CA VAL A 235 0.60 6.82 -12.67
C VAL A 235 0.65 6.09 -14.02
N GLY A 236 1.11 4.82 -14.05
CA GLY A 236 1.10 3.99 -15.25
C GLY A 236 -0.31 3.71 -15.79
N LEU A 237 -1.27 3.43 -14.90
CA LEU A 237 -2.68 3.25 -15.25
C LEU A 237 -3.27 4.53 -15.89
N TYR A 238 -2.99 5.69 -15.28
CA TYR A 238 -3.45 6.99 -15.79
C TYR A 238 -2.82 7.32 -17.14
N ALA A 239 -1.51 7.09 -17.31
CA ALA A 239 -0.81 7.28 -18.58
C ALA A 239 -1.41 6.40 -19.70
N THR A 240 -1.79 5.17 -19.38
CA THR A 240 -2.43 4.26 -20.34
C THR A 240 -3.83 4.71 -20.73
N ALA A 241 -4.59 5.23 -19.76
CA ALA A 241 -5.98 5.66 -19.99
C ALA A 241 -6.09 7.03 -20.66
N THR A 242 -5.02 7.84 -20.62
CA THR A 242 -4.97 9.18 -21.20
C THR A 242 -3.82 9.31 -22.17
N ASP A 243 -2.66 9.77 -21.70
CA ASP A 243 -1.42 9.84 -22.46
C ASP A 243 -0.23 10.01 -21.50
N THR A 244 0.96 9.53 -21.93
CA THR A 244 2.18 9.57 -21.12
C THR A 244 2.62 11.00 -20.75
N GLY A 245 2.36 11.99 -21.60
CA GLY A 245 2.67 13.39 -21.31
C GLY A 245 1.94 13.93 -20.09
N GLN A 246 0.70 13.46 -19.85
CA GLN A 246 -0.08 13.82 -18.66
C GLN A 246 0.54 13.23 -17.38
N ALA A 247 1.21 12.09 -17.46
CA ALA A 247 1.84 11.44 -16.32
C ALA A 247 3.15 12.11 -15.87
N LEU A 248 3.82 12.89 -16.72
CA LEU A 248 5.07 13.57 -16.40
C LEU A 248 4.98 14.50 -15.17
N ARG A 249 3.79 15.03 -14.88
CA ARG A 249 3.54 15.89 -13.71
C ARG A 249 3.77 15.21 -12.36
N TYR A 250 3.83 13.87 -12.35
CA TYR A 250 4.01 13.06 -11.15
C TYR A 250 5.44 12.55 -10.98
N LEU A 251 6.36 12.84 -11.91
CA LEU A 251 7.70 12.30 -11.92
C LEU A 251 8.49 12.68 -10.65
N ASP A 252 8.46 13.95 -10.24
CA ASP A 252 9.09 14.42 -9.01
C ASP A 252 8.52 13.76 -7.75
N ALA A 253 7.20 13.58 -7.70
CA ALA A 253 6.55 12.93 -6.57
C ALA A 253 6.89 11.43 -6.50
N LEU A 254 7.03 10.75 -7.64
CA LEU A 254 7.51 9.36 -7.70
C LEU A 254 8.96 9.23 -7.21
N GLU A 255 9.84 10.17 -7.57
CA GLU A 255 11.22 10.18 -7.07
C GLU A 255 11.27 10.44 -5.55
N LEU A 256 10.45 11.34 -5.03
CA LEU A 256 10.35 11.61 -3.59
C LEU A 256 9.82 10.39 -2.83
N GLU A 257 8.79 9.73 -3.34
CA GLU A 257 8.27 8.50 -2.73
C GLU A 257 9.30 7.38 -2.76
N HIS A 258 10.00 7.19 -3.89
CA HIS A 258 11.09 6.22 -3.97
C HIS A 258 12.19 6.52 -2.94
N ALA A 259 12.55 7.80 -2.77
CA ALA A 259 13.55 8.22 -1.77
C ALA A 259 13.10 7.89 -0.34
N PHE A 260 11.82 8.04 -0.01
CA PHE A 260 11.27 7.62 1.28
C PHE A 260 11.44 6.10 1.52
N TRP A 261 11.14 5.26 0.52
CA TRP A 261 11.30 3.81 0.63
C TRP A 261 12.77 3.37 0.66
N MET A 262 13.70 4.20 0.16
CA MET A 262 15.13 3.90 0.11
C MET A 262 15.96 4.67 1.16
N GLU A 263 15.29 5.34 2.13
CA GLU A 263 15.98 6.14 3.15
C GLU A 263 17.02 5.32 3.91
N GLY A 264 18.29 5.79 3.90
CA GLY A 264 19.42 5.19 4.60
C GLY A 264 20.08 4.01 3.87
N ALA A 265 19.63 3.65 2.67
CA ALA A 265 20.20 2.52 1.90
C ALA A 265 21.71 2.63 1.65
N ASP A 266 22.21 3.86 1.44
CA ASP A 266 23.61 4.19 1.16
C ASP A 266 24.55 3.95 2.35
N LYS A 267 24.03 3.95 3.57
CA LYS A 267 24.78 3.85 4.83
C LYS A 267 24.82 2.43 5.41
N LEU A 268 24.05 1.48 4.84
CA LEU A 268 23.95 0.14 5.40
C LEU A 268 25.16 -0.72 5.05
N ALA A 269 25.75 -1.38 6.05
CA ALA A 269 26.66 -2.48 5.84
C ALA A 269 25.91 -3.79 5.48
N PRO A 270 26.56 -4.76 4.82
CA PRO A 270 25.97 -6.09 4.59
C PRO A 270 25.50 -6.75 5.90
N GLY A 271 24.25 -7.17 5.94
CA GLY A 271 23.61 -7.76 7.13
C GLY A 271 22.89 -6.75 8.01
N ASP A 272 22.85 -5.45 7.65
CA ASP A 272 22.19 -4.39 8.40
C ASP A 272 20.82 -4.02 7.80
N ALA A 273 20.03 -3.31 8.59
CA ALA A 273 18.76 -2.73 8.19
C ALA A 273 18.53 -1.35 8.82
N HIS A 274 17.91 -0.45 8.08
CA HIS A 274 17.41 0.83 8.58
C HIS A 274 15.98 1.04 8.11
N ARG A 275 15.07 1.21 9.06
CA ARG A 275 13.65 1.40 8.75
C ARG A 275 13.17 0.38 7.68
N ARG A 276 12.77 0.85 6.51
CA ARG A 276 12.21 0.07 5.38
C ARG A 276 13.26 -0.62 4.51
N VAL A 277 14.53 -0.33 4.69
CA VAL A 277 15.61 -0.87 3.85
C VAL A 277 16.40 -1.92 4.60
N VAL A 278 16.74 -2.99 3.91
CA VAL A 278 17.65 -4.05 4.39
C VAL A 278 18.75 -4.26 3.36
N ARG A 279 19.97 -4.47 3.82
CA ARG A 279 21.08 -4.96 3.00
C ARG A 279 21.38 -6.39 3.40
N LEU A 280 21.07 -7.33 2.53
CA LEU A 280 21.35 -8.75 2.77
C LEU A 280 22.85 -8.98 2.94
N LYS A 281 23.24 -10.09 3.59
CA LYS A 281 24.66 -10.45 3.79
C LYS A 281 25.48 -10.50 2.50
N GLY A 282 24.84 -10.85 1.37
CA GLY A 282 25.44 -10.80 0.03
C GLY A 282 25.54 -9.41 -0.59
N GLY A 283 25.18 -8.33 0.13
CA GLY A 283 25.26 -6.93 -0.31
C GLY A 283 24.02 -6.42 -1.06
N ALA A 284 23.12 -7.27 -1.49
CA ALA A 284 21.89 -6.86 -2.19
C ALA A 284 20.97 -6.03 -1.28
N VAL A 285 20.40 -4.96 -1.85
CA VAL A 285 19.48 -4.06 -1.13
C VAL A 285 18.05 -4.38 -1.52
N LEU A 286 17.23 -4.66 -0.51
CA LEU A 286 15.80 -4.92 -0.63
C LEU A 286 15.03 -4.16 0.45
N ASN A 287 13.71 -4.25 0.45
CA ASN A 287 12.84 -3.54 1.37
C ASN A 287 11.99 -4.46 2.22
N ARG A 288 11.60 -3.95 3.41
CA ARG A 288 10.66 -4.56 4.35
C ARG A 288 9.60 -3.55 4.75
N TYR A 289 8.48 -4.00 5.30
CA TYR A 289 7.50 -3.13 5.95
C TYR A 289 8.00 -2.68 7.33
N TRP A 290 7.65 -1.43 7.70
CA TRP A 290 8.12 -0.78 8.91
C TRP A 290 7.18 0.32 9.35
N ASP A 291 7.04 0.54 10.65
CA ASP A 291 6.42 1.73 11.23
C ASP A 291 7.41 2.39 12.20
N ASP A 292 7.48 3.70 12.22
CA ASP A 292 8.42 4.44 13.07
C ASP A 292 7.99 4.44 14.55
N ARG A 293 6.74 4.07 14.85
CA ARG A 293 6.21 3.91 16.21
C ARG A 293 6.24 2.45 16.67
N SER A 294 6.25 2.25 18.00
CA SER A 294 6.23 0.93 18.66
C SER A 294 5.28 0.94 19.88
N ASP A 295 4.11 1.54 19.69
CA ASP A 295 2.99 1.61 20.64
C ASP A 295 1.71 1.07 19.98
N PRO A 296 0.61 0.80 20.71
CA PRO A 296 -0.65 0.36 20.13
C PRO A 296 -1.13 1.27 19.01
N ARG A 297 -1.68 0.71 17.92
CA ARG A 297 -2.28 1.49 16.84
C ARG A 297 -3.50 2.26 17.36
N PRO A 298 -3.61 3.57 17.16
CA PRO A 298 -4.76 4.33 17.68
C PRO A 298 -6.12 3.83 17.16
N GLU A 299 -6.17 3.37 15.91
CA GLU A 299 -7.38 2.85 15.24
C GLU A 299 -7.75 1.41 15.63
N SER A 300 -6.85 0.70 16.30
CA SER A 300 -7.02 -0.66 16.84
C SER A 300 -6.44 -0.76 18.26
N TYR A 301 -6.63 0.29 19.06
CA TYR A 301 -5.92 0.48 20.32
C TYR A 301 -6.17 -0.64 21.33
N LYS A 302 -7.44 -0.98 21.55
CA LYS A 302 -7.84 -1.97 22.57
C LYS A 302 -7.26 -3.35 22.26
N PRO A 303 -7.44 -3.96 21.07
CA PRO A 303 -6.87 -5.28 20.78
C PRO A 303 -5.33 -5.29 20.83
N ASP A 304 -4.67 -4.26 20.32
CA ASP A 304 -3.20 -4.17 20.40
C ASP A 304 -2.73 -4.08 21.85
N PHE A 305 -3.36 -3.24 22.66
CA PHE A 305 -3.01 -3.04 24.07
C PHE A 305 -3.24 -4.30 24.90
N GLU A 306 -4.39 -4.96 24.74
CA GLU A 306 -4.72 -6.19 25.47
C GLU A 306 -3.76 -7.33 25.19
N LEU A 307 -3.33 -7.50 23.93
CA LEU A 307 -2.31 -8.48 23.57
C LEU A 307 -0.92 -8.06 24.10
N GLY A 308 -0.53 -6.82 23.87
CA GLY A 308 0.80 -6.34 24.23
C GLY A 308 1.07 -6.36 25.75
N ARG A 309 0.08 -6.03 26.58
CA ARG A 309 0.23 -6.05 28.06
C ARG A 309 0.55 -7.45 28.64
N THR A 310 0.31 -8.52 27.86
CA THR A 310 0.65 -9.89 28.27
C THR A 310 2.13 -10.22 28.06
N LEU A 311 2.89 -9.34 27.39
CA LEU A 311 4.30 -9.53 27.05
C LEU A 311 5.22 -8.74 27.99
N PRO A 312 6.45 -9.22 28.25
CA PRO A 312 7.51 -8.43 28.86
C PRO A 312 7.81 -7.16 28.07
N ASP A 313 8.24 -6.07 28.72
CA ASP A 313 8.40 -4.75 28.11
C ASP A 313 9.26 -4.76 26.84
N ALA A 314 10.41 -5.42 26.86
CA ALA A 314 11.30 -5.51 25.70
C ALA A 314 10.68 -6.24 24.49
N GLN A 315 9.78 -7.20 24.74
CA GLN A 315 9.07 -7.92 23.68
C GLN A 315 7.85 -7.14 23.21
N ARG A 316 7.25 -6.33 24.09
CA ARG A 316 6.05 -5.53 23.79
C ARG A 316 6.31 -4.48 22.73
N GLU A 317 7.42 -3.76 22.78
CA GLU A 317 7.79 -2.78 21.75
C GLU A 317 7.98 -3.43 20.38
N LEU A 318 8.66 -4.58 20.34
CA LEU A 318 8.85 -5.34 19.11
C LEU A 318 7.53 -5.86 18.55
N PHE A 319 6.63 -6.35 19.42
CA PHE A 319 5.28 -6.78 19.05
C PHE A 319 4.49 -5.64 18.40
N TYR A 320 4.43 -4.47 19.06
CA TYR A 320 3.71 -3.32 18.48
C TYR A 320 4.31 -2.88 17.15
N ARG A 321 5.63 -2.86 17.00
CA ARG A 321 6.28 -2.50 15.74
C ARG A 321 5.95 -3.51 14.63
N ASN A 322 5.97 -4.79 14.92
CA ASN A 322 5.58 -5.84 13.97
C ASN A 322 4.10 -5.75 13.59
N THR A 323 3.22 -5.48 14.55
CA THR A 323 1.78 -5.26 14.35
C THR A 323 1.54 -4.07 13.41
N ARG A 324 2.22 -2.94 13.67
CA ARG A 324 2.12 -1.72 12.85
C ARG A 324 2.73 -1.91 11.46
N ALA A 325 3.82 -2.64 11.34
CA ALA A 325 4.42 -3.00 10.05
C ALA A 325 3.51 -3.95 9.23
N ALA A 326 2.80 -4.87 9.90
CA ALA A 326 1.78 -5.69 9.24
C ALA A 326 0.61 -4.83 8.73
N ALA A 327 0.21 -3.78 9.47
CA ALA A 327 -0.77 -2.81 8.99
C ALA A 327 -0.24 -1.98 7.80
N GLU A 328 1.07 -1.64 7.75
CA GLU A 328 1.68 -1.01 6.56
C GLU A 328 1.61 -1.93 5.33
N SER A 329 1.68 -3.25 5.52
CA SER A 329 1.59 -4.21 4.42
C SER A 329 0.21 -4.33 3.78
N GLY A 330 -0.83 -3.83 4.45
CA GLY A 330 -2.24 -4.03 4.07
C GLY A 330 -2.80 -5.42 4.38
N TRP A 331 -1.98 -6.38 4.90
CA TRP A 331 -2.41 -7.75 5.25
C TRP A 331 -2.54 -7.92 6.77
N ASP A 332 -3.34 -7.07 7.39
CA ASP A 332 -3.56 -7.04 8.84
C ASP A 332 -4.89 -7.74 9.23
N PHE A 333 -4.86 -9.02 9.73
CA PHE A 333 -3.63 -9.82 9.84
C PHE A 333 -3.71 -11.11 9.03
N SER A 334 -2.56 -11.73 8.88
CA SER A 334 -2.38 -13.00 8.19
C SER A 334 -1.32 -13.83 8.91
N THR A 335 -1.47 -15.14 8.87
CA THR A 335 -0.43 -16.10 9.28
C THR A 335 0.88 -15.94 8.49
N ARG A 336 0.84 -15.21 7.34
CA ARG A 336 2.03 -14.79 6.59
C ARG A 336 3.11 -14.18 7.49
N TRP A 337 2.70 -13.42 8.50
CA TRP A 337 3.59 -12.65 9.37
C TRP A 337 3.93 -13.35 10.68
N MET A 338 3.33 -14.53 10.99
CA MET A 338 3.42 -15.20 12.28
C MET A 338 4.40 -16.36 12.26
N ARG A 339 5.29 -16.46 13.27
CA ARG A 339 6.12 -17.67 13.49
C ARG A 339 5.27 -18.84 13.95
N ASP A 340 4.37 -18.58 14.88
CA ASP A 340 3.33 -19.51 15.29
C ASP A 340 2.01 -19.02 14.71
N PRO A 341 1.38 -19.74 13.76
CA PRO A 341 0.16 -19.29 13.10
C PRO A 341 -1.04 -19.20 14.05
N LYS A 342 -0.93 -19.70 15.28
CA LYS A 342 -1.99 -19.63 16.31
C LYS A 342 -1.79 -18.48 17.29
N ASP A 343 -0.66 -17.78 17.26
CA ASP A 343 -0.35 -16.70 18.20
C ASP A 343 0.05 -15.41 17.48
N LEU A 344 -0.86 -14.44 17.48
CA LEU A 344 -0.62 -13.11 16.91
C LEU A 344 0.58 -12.38 17.54
N ARG A 345 0.96 -12.72 18.79
CA ARG A 345 2.14 -12.16 19.44
C ARG A 345 3.46 -12.61 18.80
N SER A 346 3.41 -13.64 17.96
CA SER A 346 4.56 -14.18 17.22
C SER A 346 4.88 -13.45 15.91
N LEU A 347 4.23 -12.30 15.64
CA LEU A 347 4.48 -11.50 14.44
C LEU A 347 5.97 -11.18 14.27
N GLU A 348 6.50 -11.43 13.06
CA GLU A 348 7.89 -11.16 12.66
C GLU A 348 7.98 -10.29 11.39
N THR A 349 6.98 -9.44 11.13
CA THR A 349 6.85 -8.66 9.90
C THR A 349 8.12 -7.88 9.55
N THR A 350 8.75 -7.25 10.53
CA THR A 350 9.98 -6.46 10.33
C THR A 350 11.24 -7.33 10.07
N GLU A 351 11.14 -8.63 10.25
CA GLU A 351 12.22 -9.57 9.93
C GLU A 351 12.13 -10.12 8.51
N LEU A 352 11.06 -9.80 7.79
CA LEU A 352 10.80 -10.34 6.45
C LEU A 352 11.04 -9.30 5.35
N VAL A 353 11.58 -9.78 4.23
CA VAL A 353 11.61 -9.11 2.93
C VAL A 353 10.42 -9.65 2.13
N PRO A 354 9.35 -8.87 1.98
CA PRO A 354 8.14 -9.30 1.29
C PRO A 354 8.33 -9.27 -0.24
N VAL A 355 7.80 -10.29 -0.89
CA VAL A 355 7.87 -10.44 -2.36
C VAL A 355 7.11 -9.32 -3.08
N ASP A 356 5.92 -8.99 -2.60
CA ASP A 356 5.03 -7.98 -3.16
C ASP A 356 5.60 -6.57 -3.08
N LEU A 357 6.10 -6.15 -1.91
CA LEU A 357 6.73 -4.82 -1.72
C LEU A 357 7.88 -4.62 -2.71
N ASN A 358 8.76 -5.61 -2.84
CA ASN A 358 9.93 -5.51 -3.71
C ASN A 358 9.56 -5.58 -5.20
N SER A 359 8.46 -6.24 -5.54
CA SER A 359 7.90 -6.21 -6.90
C SER A 359 7.30 -4.84 -7.25
N LEU A 360 6.64 -4.18 -6.28
CA LEU A 360 6.11 -2.82 -6.42
C LEU A 360 7.22 -1.79 -6.62
N LEU A 361 8.28 -1.86 -5.80
CA LEU A 361 9.41 -0.93 -5.93
C LEU A 361 10.17 -1.14 -7.24
N TYR A 362 10.35 -2.38 -7.70
CA TYR A 362 10.85 -2.66 -9.04
C TYR A 362 10.01 -1.95 -10.12
N HIS A 363 8.67 -2.03 -10.01
CA HIS A 363 7.78 -1.37 -10.96
C HIS A 363 7.88 0.15 -10.87
N THR A 364 7.98 0.73 -9.68
CA THR A 364 8.16 2.17 -9.46
C THR A 364 9.46 2.66 -10.10
N GLU A 365 10.57 1.96 -9.89
CA GLU A 365 11.87 2.26 -10.49
C GLU A 365 11.81 2.24 -12.03
N ARG A 366 11.13 1.25 -12.61
CA ARG A 366 10.90 1.18 -14.06
C ARG A 366 10.02 2.31 -14.58
N THR A 367 8.97 2.68 -13.83
CA THR A 367 8.08 3.78 -14.19
C THR A 367 8.81 5.10 -14.21
N ILE A 368 9.63 5.39 -13.19
CA ILE A 368 10.47 6.59 -13.15
C ILE A 368 11.44 6.62 -14.33
N ALA A 369 12.14 5.52 -14.60
CA ALA A 369 13.06 5.41 -15.74
C ALA A 369 12.37 5.68 -17.08
N ALA A 370 11.18 5.14 -17.30
CA ALA A 370 10.40 5.32 -18.51
C ALA A 370 9.92 6.78 -18.69
N LEU A 371 9.50 7.43 -17.59
CA LEU A 371 9.08 8.84 -17.63
C LEU A 371 10.24 9.78 -17.93
N HIS A 372 11.43 9.57 -17.35
CA HIS A 372 12.63 10.31 -17.72
C HIS A 372 12.98 10.12 -19.20
N ALA A 373 13.02 8.86 -19.68
CA ALA A 373 13.30 8.58 -21.09
C ALA A 373 12.30 9.25 -22.03
N PHE A 374 11.03 9.33 -21.63
CA PHE A 374 9.97 9.99 -22.41
C PHE A 374 10.11 11.52 -22.38
N ARG A 375 10.45 12.13 -21.23
CA ARG A 375 10.60 13.58 -21.08
C ARG A 375 11.78 14.11 -21.90
N GLY A 376 12.91 13.44 -21.90
CA GLY A 376 14.08 13.70 -22.76
C GLY A 376 14.75 15.04 -22.52
N GLN A 377 14.70 15.61 -21.32
CA GLN A 377 15.39 16.84 -20.94
C GLN A 377 16.85 16.56 -20.55
N GLN A 378 17.63 17.62 -20.35
CA GLN A 378 19.03 17.50 -19.89
C GLN A 378 19.07 16.75 -18.55
N GLY A 379 19.92 15.72 -18.45
CA GLY A 379 20.05 14.85 -17.27
C GLY A 379 19.07 13.65 -17.24
N ASP A 380 18.01 13.65 -18.03
CA ASP A 380 17.03 12.56 -18.03
C ASP A 380 17.62 11.23 -18.48
N ALA A 381 18.53 11.24 -19.44
CA ALA A 381 19.20 10.01 -19.89
C ALA A 381 20.02 9.35 -18.77
N ASP A 382 20.66 10.13 -17.89
CA ASP A 382 21.39 9.62 -16.73
C ASP A 382 20.44 9.12 -15.65
N ALA A 383 19.36 9.84 -15.37
CA ALA A 383 18.32 9.42 -14.44
C ALA A 383 17.65 8.12 -14.91
N ALA A 384 17.27 8.03 -16.17
CA ALA A 384 16.67 6.82 -16.76
C ALA A 384 17.61 5.61 -16.63
N ARG A 385 18.91 5.77 -16.90
CA ARG A 385 19.90 4.70 -16.72
C ARG A 385 20.04 4.29 -15.25
N ARG A 386 20.11 5.25 -14.32
CA ARG A 386 20.21 4.99 -12.88
C ARG A 386 19.03 4.21 -12.36
N PHE A 387 17.80 4.62 -12.66
CA PHE A 387 16.59 3.92 -12.21
C PHE A 387 16.40 2.57 -12.91
N SER A 388 16.77 2.43 -14.18
CA SER A 388 16.79 1.14 -14.88
C SER A 388 17.78 0.16 -14.24
N ALA A 389 18.96 0.63 -13.84
CA ALA A 389 19.96 -0.18 -13.15
C ALA A 389 19.48 -0.59 -11.74
N ALA A 390 18.84 0.33 -11.01
CA ALA A 390 18.23 0.02 -9.71
C ALA A 390 17.15 -1.06 -9.82
N ALA A 391 16.24 -0.94 -10.77
CA ALA A 391 15.21 -1.92 -11.06
C ALA A 391 15.80 -3.30 -11.38
N GLU A 392 16.82 -3.37 -12.23
CA GLU A 392 17.44 -4.66 -12.59
C GLU A 392 18.21 -5.27 -11.41
N ALA A 393 18.91 -4.46 -10.61
CA ALA A 393 19.58 -4.92 -9.40
C ALA A 393 18.58 -5.50 -8.39
N ARG A 394 17.44 -4.82 -8.17
CA ARG A 394 16.35 -5.30 -7.32
C ARG A 394 15.74 -6.59 -7.86
N ARG A 395 15.50 -6.66 -9.17
CA ARG A 395 15.00 -7.85 -9.84
C ARG A 395 15.90 -9.05 -9.58
N GLN A 396 17.20 -8.93 -9.86
CA GLN A 396 18.18 -9.99 -9.64
C GLN A 396 18.25 -10.41 -8.16
N ALA A 397 18.28 -9.44 -7.26
CA ALA A 397 18.29 -9.69 -5.82
C ALA A 397 17.06 -10.47 -5.35
N LEU A 398 15.86 -10.05 -5.80
CA LEU A 398 14.61 -10.72 -5.42
C LEU A 398 14.48 -12.12 -6.01
N LEU A 399 14.86 -12.32 -7.29
CA LEU A 399 14.86 -13.64 -7.92
C LEU A 399 15.79 -14.60 -7.20
N ALA A 400 16.99 -14.15 -6.84
CA ALA A 400 17.97 -14.98 -6.13
C ALA A 400 17.53 -15.31 -4.70
N ALA A 401 16.98 -14.33 -3.98
CA ALA A 401 16.62 -14.50 -2.57
C ALA A 401 15.28 -15.23 -2.37
N ALA A 402 14.25 -14.90 -3.14
CA ALA A 402 12.87 -15.28 -2.88
C ALA A 402 12.35 -16.46 -3.70
N TYR A 403 12.91 -16.73 -4.87
CA TYR A 403 12.46 -17.86 -5.70
C TYR A 403 13.05 -19.18 -5.22
N GLU A 404 12.19 -20.18 -4.98
CA GLU A 404 12.58 -21.55 -4.61
C GLU A 404 12.38 -22.47 -5.83
N PRO A 405 13.48 -22.96 -6.44
CA PRO A 405 13.40 -23.77 -7.66
C PRO A 405 12.65 -25.09 -7.47
N ASP A 406 12.88 -25.81 -6.35
CA ASP A 406 12.29 -27.12 -6.10
C ASP A 406 10.77 -27.07 -6.01
N SER A 407 10.23 -26.01 -5.45
CA SER A 407 8.78 -25.79 -5.36
C SER A 407 8.21 -24.93 -6.49
N GLY A 408 9.06 -24.31 -7.30
CA GLY A 408 8.67 -23.43 -8.39
C GLY A 408 7.87 -22.19 -7.93
N PHE A 409 8.24 -21.59 -6.77
CA PHE A 409 7.41 -20.58 -6.15
C PHE A 409 8.23 -19.46 -5.48
N PHE A 410 7.61 -18.28 -5.29
CA PHE A 410 8.20 -17.17 -4.55
C PHE A 410 7.75 -17.18 -3.10
N TYR A 411 8.69 -16.90 -2.19
CA TYR A 411 8.46 -16.80 -0.75
C TYR A 411 9.04 -15.53 -0.18
N ASP A 412 8.47 -15.03 0.91
CA ASP A 412 9.11 -14.02 1.72
C ASP A 412 10.42 -14.54 2.32
N VAL A 413 11.37 -13.65 2.62
CA VAL A 413 12.72 -14.02 3.04
C VAL A 413 13.05 -13.40 4.39
N ARG A 414 13.55 -14.16 5.35
CA ARG A 414 14.13 -13.63 6.59
C ARG A 414 15.46 -12.96 6.28
N TRP A 415 15.51 -11.65 6.33
CA TRP A 415 16.65 -10.87 5.84
C TRP A 415 17.95 -11.13 6.61
N ARG A 416 17.88 -11.42 7.93
CA ARG A 416 19.06 -11.71 8.75
C ARG A 416 19.77 -13.00 8.36
N THR A 417 19.02 -14.02 7.96
CA THR A 417 19.53 -15.34 7.65
C THR A 417 19.60 -15.63 6.16
N GLY A 418 18.81 -14.96 5.35
CA GLY A 418 18.57 -15.26 3.94
C GLY A 418 17.61 -16.46 3.73
N ALA A 419 17.04 -17.02 4.79
CA ALA A 419 16.15 -18.17 4.71
C ALA A 419 14.78 -17.79 4.14
N ARG A 420 14.30 -18.54 3.15
CA ARG A 420 12.93 -18.46 2.63
C ARG A 420 11.93 -19.01 3.64
N VAL A 421 10.74 -18.42 3.70
CA VAL A 421 9.66 -18.84 4.60
C VAL A 421 8.81 -19.89 3.91
N LEU A 422 9.33 -21.12 3.78
CA LEU A 422 8.74 -22.19 2.95
C LEU A 422 7.45 -22.76 3.52
N ASP A 423 7.24 -22.64 4.81
CA ASP A 423 6.05 -23.12 5.55
C ASP A 423 4.81 -22.25 5.40
N ARG A 424 4.97 -21.05 4.82
CA ARG A 424 3.89 -20.07 4.66
C ARG A 424 3.79 -19.56 3.21
N PRO A 425 3.41 -20.42 2.23
CA PRO A 425 3.17 -19.98 0.86
C PRO A 425 1.92 -19.08 0.80
N THR A 426 2.03 -17.96 0.10
CA THR A 426 0.96 -16.98 0.00
C THR A 426 0.73 -16.50 -1.44
N LEU A 427 -0.43 -15.90 -1.68
CA LEU A 427 -0.80 -15.33 -2.97
C LEU A 427 0.06 -14.09 -3.35
N ALA A 428 0.90 -13.57 -2.42
CA ALA A 428 1.88 -12.53 -2.73
C ALA A 428 2.87 -12.95 -3.83
N ALA A 429 3.08 -14.26 -4.02
CA ALA A 429 3.86 -14.82 -5.13
C ALA A 429 3.33 -14.48 -6.54
N SER A 430 2.10 -13.97 -6.66
CA SER A 430 1.56 -13.45 -7.91
C SER A 430 2.14 -12.08 -8.31
N SER A 431 2.69 -11.33 -7.36
CA SER A 431 3.21 -9.96 -7.61
C SER A 431 4.39 -9.93 -8.61
N PRO A 432 5.41 -10.82 -8.53
CA PRO A 432 6.44 -10.91 -9.56
C PRO A 432 5.90 -11.20 -10.96
N LEU A 433 4.78 -11.92 -11.08
CA LEU A 433 4.11 -12.17 -12.34
C LEU A 433 3.41 -10.90 -12.83
N TYR A 434 2.61 -10.29 -11.96
CA TYR A 434 1.86 -9.09 -12.30
C TYR A 434 2.78 -7.97 -12.80
N PHE A 435 3.87 -7.69 -12.12
CA PHE A 435 4.82 -6.64 -12.48
C PHE A 435 5.87 -7.08 -13.52
N GLY A 436 5.85 -8.33 -13.99
CA GLY A 436 6.75 -8.83 -15.04
C GLY A 436 8.21 -8.95 -14.59
N LEU A 437 8.43 -9.24 -13.32
CA LEU A 437 9.74 -9.42 -12.72
C LEU A 437 10.27 -10.86 -12.91
N ALA A 438 9.40 -11.86 -12.86
CA ALA A 438 9.75 -13.26 -13.02
C ALA A 438 10.28 -13.56 -14.43
N THR A 439 11.12 -14.60 -14.57
CA THR A 439 11.42 -15.13 -15.90
C THR A 439 10.21 -15.88 -16.48
N PRO A 440 10.18 -16.12 -17.80
CA PRO A 440 9.09 -16.92 -18.41
C PRO A 440 8.92 -18.30 -17.75
N GLU A 441 10.02 -18.98 -17.41
CA GLU A 441 10.03 -20.29 -16.76
C GLU A 441 9.47 -20.21 -15.34
N GLN A 442 9.95 -19.25 -14.56
CA GLN A 442 9.47 -19.00 -13.19
C GLN A 442 7.98 -18.66 -13.18
N GLY A 443 7.54 -17.77 -14.08
CA GLY A 443 6.14 -17.38 -14.18
C GLY A 443 5.22 -18.55 -14.52
N ARG A 444 5.65 -19.47 -15.42
CA ARG A 444 4.91 -20.71 -15.72
C ARG A 444 4.83 -21.63 -14.51
N ALA A 445 5.95 -21.83 -13.79
CA ALA A 445 5.99 -22.69 -12.62
C ALA A 445 5.10 -22.15 -11.48
N VAL A 446 5.22 -20.86 -11.16
CA VAL A 446 4.36 -20.18 -10.17
C VAL A 446 2.89 -20.29 -10.58
N GLY A 447 2.56 -20.03 -11.84
CA GLY A 447 1.19 -20.12 -12.36
C GLY A 447 0.60 -21.54 -12.21
N ALA A 448 1.40 -22.58 -12.46
CA ALA A 448 0.97 -23.96 -12.25
C ALA A 448 0.69 -24.27 -10.77
N ARG A 449 1.52 -23.76 -9.87
CA ARG A 449 1.31 -23.93 -8.44
C ARG A 449 0.11 -23.14 -7.91
N LEU A 450 -0.09 -21.90 -8.38
CA LEU A 450 -1.27 -21.11 -8.06
C LEU A 450 -2.56 -21.82 -8.46
N GLU A 451 -2.58 -22.45 -9.64
CA GLU A 451 -3.72 -23.24 -10.10
C GLU A 451 -3.99 -24.47 -9.22
N ARG A 452 -2.94 -25.21 -8.88
CA ARG A 452 -3.07 -26.44 -8.08
C ARG A 452 -3.48 -26.17 -6.63
N ASP A 453 -2.84 -25.19 -5.97
CA ASP A 453 -2.92 -25.02 -4.53
C ASP A 453 -3.90 -23.90 -4.12
N PHE A 454 -3.95 -22.79 -4.85
CA PHE A 454 -4.68 -21.57 -4.46
C PHE A 454 -6.00 -21.36 -5.20
N TYR A 455 -6.19 -21.96 -6.37
CA TYR A 455 -7.41 -21.79 -7.17
C TYR A 455 -8.57 -22.61 -6.58
N LYS A 456 -9.65 -21.92 -6.21
CA LYS A 456 -10.80 -22.46 -5.49
C LYS A 456 -12.09 -22.17 -6.24
N PRO A 457 -13.27 -22.70 -5.81
CA PRO A 457 -14.54 -22.48 -6.49
C PRO A 457 -14.90 -21.01 -6.73
N GLY A 458 -14.58 -20.10 -5.80
CA GLY A 458 -14.89 -18.66 -5.89
C GLY A 458 -13.76 -17.78 -6.42
N GLY A 459 -12.58 -18.32 -6.71
CA GLY A 459 -11.38 -17.55 -7.11
C GLY A 459 -10.12 -18.04 -6.42
N PHE A 460 -9.13 -17.16 -6.22
CA PHE A 460 -7.90 -17.49 -5.52
C PHE A 460 -8.01 -17.20 -4.01
N VAL A 461 -7.59 -18.17 -3.19
CA VAL A 461 -7.48 -17.99 -1.73
C VAL A 461 -6.16 -17.30 -1.38
N THR A 462 -6.15 -16.50 -0.30
CA THR A 462 -5.00 -15.64 0.07
C THR A 462 -3.82 -16.46 0.59
N THR A 463 -4.07 -17.43 1.48
CA THR A 463 -3.11 -18.39 2.03
C THR A 463 -3.72 -19.79 2.04
N LEU A 464 -2.94 -20.80 2.45
CA LEU A 464 -3.44 -22.19 2.57
C LEU A 464 -3.83 -22.55 4.02
N ILE A 465 -3.80 -21.58 4.94
CA ILE A 465 -4.06 -21.77 6.37
C ILE A 465 -5.43 -21.22 6.73
N VAL A 466 -6.21 -21.98 7.52
CA VAL A 466 -7.56 -21.61 7.99
C VAL A 466 -7.52 -21.50 9.52
N LEU A 467 -7.15 -20.33 10.06
CA LEU A 467 -7.05 -20.09 11.50
C LEU A 467 -7.74 -18.79 11.96
N GLY A 468 -8.65 -18.22 11.14
CA GLY A 468 -9.50 -17.10 11.52
C GLY A 468 -8.94 -15.72 11.28
N GLN A 469 -7.71 -15.59 10.75
CA GLN A 469 -7.21 -14.29 10.31
C GLN A 469 -7.87 -13.89 9.00
N GLN A 470 -8.19 -12.59 8.84
CA GLN A 470 -8.96 -12.13 7.69
C GLN A 470 -8.20 -12.22 6.35
N TRP A 471 -6.86 -12.16 6.38
CA TRP A 471 -6.00 -12.31 5.20
C TRP A 471 -5.49 -13.74 5.03
N ASP A 472 -6.22 -14.72 5.56
CA ASP A 472 -5.98 -16.14 5.36
C ASP A 472 -7.17 -16.81 4.68
N ALA A 473 -7.04 -18.12 4.37
CA ALA A 473 -8.16 -18.93 3.93
C ALA A 473 -9.29 -18.89 5.00
N PRO A 474 -10.56 -18.87 4.59
CA PRO A 474 -11.09 -19.11 3.23
C PRO A 474 -11.22 -17.84 2.37
N ASN A 475 -10.70 -16.69 2.81
CA ASN A 475 -10.97 -15.41 2.19
C ASN A 475 -10.16 -15.19 0.90
N GLY A 476 -10.86 -14.66 -0.11
CA GLY A 476 -10.28 -14.06 -1.30
C GLY A 476 -10.54 -12.55 -1.30
N TRP A 477 -9.55 -11.78 -1.72
CA TRP A 477 -9.55 -10.32 -1.69
C TRP A 477 -9.45 -9.74 -3.10
N PRO A 478 -10.28 -8.77 -3.48
CA PRO A 478 -10.29 -8.19 -4.83
C PRO A 478 -8.92 -7.78 -5.35
N PRO A 479 -8.05 -7.08 -4.57
CA PRO A 479 -6.70 -6.75 -5.00
C PRO A 479 -5.90 -7.96 -5.47
N LEU A 480 -5.93 -9.04 -4.70
CA LEU A 480 -5.15 -10.25 -5.00
C LEU A 480 -5.76 -11.05 -6.16
N GLN A 481 -7.08 -11.03 -6.34
CA GLN A 481 -7.71 -11.60 -7.54
C GLN A 481 -7.21 -10.90 -8.80
N TRP A 482 -7.23 -9.56 -8.81
CA TRP A 482 -6.75 -8.78 -9.95
C TRP A 482 -5.29 -9.09 -10.28
N LEU A 483 -4.40 -9.01 -9.28
CA LEU A 483 -2.97 -9.26 -9.46
C LEU A 483 -2.70 -10.67 -9.98
N THR A 484 -3.41 -11.67 -9.44
CA THR A 484 -3.20 -13.07 -9.80
C THR A 484 -3.74 -13.38 -11.19
N ILE A 485 -4.98 -12.97 -11.49
CA ILE A 485 -5.61 -13.19 -12.81
C ILE A 485 -4.76 -12.58 -13.92
N GLU A 486 -4.37 -11.32 -13.76
CA GLU A 486 -3.57 -10.62 -14.74
C GLU A 486 -2.11 -11.10 -14.77
N GLY A 487 -1.58 -11.48 -13.62
CA GLY A 487 -0.24 -12.08 -13.52
C GLY A 487 -0.13 -13.39 -14.28
N VAL A 488 -1.03 -14.36 -14.06
CA VAL A 488 -1.00 -15.66 -14.75
C VAL A 488 -1.30 -15.51 -16.25
N ARG A 489 -2.17 -14.56 -16.64
CA ARG A 489 -2.43 -14.23 -18.07
C ARG A 489 -1.15 -13.80 -18.77
N ARG A 490 -0.36 -12.93 -18.14
CA ARG A 490 0.91 -12.42 -18.68
C ARG A 490 1.91 -13.55 -19.00
N TYR A 491 1.87 -14.65 -18.27
CA TYR A 491 2.77 -15.81 -18.45
C TYR A 491 2.12 -16.98 -19.21
N GLY A 492 1.15 -16.66 -20.08
CA GLY A 492 0.60 -17.60 -21.05
C GLY A 492 -0.47 -18.55 -20.51
N ARG A 493 -1.00 -18.31 -19.29
CA ARG A 493 -2.09 -19.12 -18.71
C ARG A 493 -3.45 -18.41 -18.87
N ALA A 494 -3.81 -18.10 -20.10
CA ALA A 494 -5.03 -17.36 -20.42
C ALA A 494 -6.30 -18.09 -19.97
N GLU A 495 -6.38 -19.41 -20.14
CA GLU A 495 -7.53 -20.23 -19.74
C GLU A 495 -7.76 -20.18 -18.22
N LEU A 496 -6.69 -20.31 -17.41
CA LEU A 496 -6.77 -20.15 -15.96
C LEU A 496 -7.24 -18.75 -15.58
N ALA A 497 -6.68 -17.72 -16.21
CA ALA A 497 -7.06 -16.33 -15.97
C ALA A 497 -8.54 -16.07 -16.29
N ASP A 498 -9.04 -16.56 -17.42
CA ASP A 498 -10.44 -16.40 -17.82
C ASP A 498 -11.38 -17.18 -16.92
N SER A 499 -11.02 -18.40 -16.54
CA SER A 499 -11.78 -19.21 -15.58
C SER A 499 -11.84 -18.55 -14.20
N ALA A 500 -10.70 -18.04 -13.69
CA ALA A 500 -10.65 -17.35 -12.40
C ALA A 500 -11.47 -16.06 -12.42
N ARG A 501 -11.37 -15.27 -13.49
CA ARG A 501 -12.20 -14.09 -13.72
C ARG A 501 -13.69 -14.43 -13.67
N ALA A 502 -14.10 -15.48 -14.39
CA ALA A 502 -15.50 -15.90 -14.45
C ALA A 502 -16.02 -16.33 -13.06
N ARG A 503 -15.24 -17.15 -12.32
CA ARG A 503 -15.61 -17.59 -10.95
C ARG A 503 -15.73 -16.42 -10.00
N TRP A 504 -14.75 -15.51 -10.01
CA TRP A 504 -14.76 -14.34 -9.14
C TRP A 504 -15.96 -13.42 -9.40
N LEU A 505 -16.24 -13.11 -10.66
CA LEU A 505 -17.41 -12.30 -11.02
C LEU A 505 -18.74 -13.00 -10.70
N ALA A 506 -18.82 -14.32 -10.87
CA ALA A 506 -20.01 -15.08 -10.49
C ALA A 506 -20.26 -15.05 -8.97
N LEU A 507 -19.19 -15.16 -8.16
CA LEU A 507 -19.29 -15.05 -6.70
C LEU A 507 -19.74 -13.63 -6.28
N ASN A 508 -19.16 -12.59 -6.89
CA ASN A 508 -19.57 -11.20 -6.61
C ASN A 508 -21.04 -10.96 -6.97
N ARG A 509 -21.51 -11.40 -8.16
CA ARG A 509 -22.91 -11.26 -8.57
C ARG A 509 -23.85 -12.00 -7.64
N ARG A 510 -23.55 -13.25 -7.31
CA ARG A 510 -24.34 -14.04 -6.37
C ARG A 510 -24.49 -13.35 -5.01
N THR A 511 -23.40 -12.81 -4.47
CA THR A 511 -23.45 -12.07 -3.20
C THR A 511 -24.29 -10.80 -3.36
N TYR A 512 -24.11 -10.07 -4.45
CA TYR A 512 -24.91 -8.87 -4.74
C TYR A 512 -26.41 -9.19 -4.88
N GLU A 513 -26.78 -10.20 -5.64
CA GLU A 513 -28.16 -10.63 -5.81
C GLU A 513 -28.82 -11.05 -4.49
N ALA A 514 -28.06 -11.69 -3.59
CA ALA A 514 -28.55 -12.12 -2.28
C ALA A 514 -28.63 -10.99 -1.25
N THR A 515 -27.83 -9.92 -1.38
CA THR A 515 -27.65 -8.93 -0.29
C THR A 515 -27.85 -7.48 -0.74
N GLY A 516 -27.82 -7.20 -2.03
CA GLY A 516 -27.74 -5.86 -2.60
C GLY A 516 -26.40 -5.15 -2.33
N LYS A 517 -25.34 -5.86 -1.95
CA LYS A 517 -24.10 -5.29 -1.44
C LYS A 517 -22.86 -5.84 -2.13
N MET A 518 -21.84 -4.98 -2.27
CA MET A 518 -20.51 -5.34 -2.69
C MET A 518 -19.61 -5.38 -1.46
N THR A 519 -19.22 -6.58 -1.03
CA THR A 519 -18.48 -6.77 0.24
C THR A 519 -16.96 -6.60 0.04
N GLU A 520 -16.27 -6.26 1.11
CA GLU A 520 -14.83 -6.03 1.16
C GLU A 520 -14.00 -7.25 0.72
N LYS A 521 -14.44 -8.45 1.10
CA LYS A 521 -13.82 -9.76 0.85
C LYS A 521 -14.88 -10.85 0.71
N TYR A 522 -14.50 -12.01 0.20
CA TYR A 522 -15.42 -13.12 -0.06
C TYR A 522 -14.83 -14.45 0.40
N ASP A 523 -15.67 -15.37 0.90
CA ASP A 523 -15.28 -16.77 1.08
C ASP A 523 -15.21 -17.44 -0.30
N VAL A 524 -14.00 -17.81 -0.73
CA VAL A 524 -13.78 -18.44 -2.06
C VAL A 524 -13.79 -19.96 -2.00
N LEU A 525 -13.85 -20.56 -0.80
CA LEU A 525 -13.98 -21.99 -0.58
C LEU A 525 -15.46 -22.40 -0.53
N ASP A 526 -16.24 -21.73 0.32
CA ASP A 526 -17.68 -21.97 0.47
C ASP A 526 -18.46 -20.70 0.06
N MET A 527 -18.85 -20.67 -1.21
CA MET A 527 -19.55 -19.53 -1.81
C MET A 527 -20.96 -19.29 -1.21
N SER A 528 -21.47 -20.15 -0.35
CA SER A 528 -22.75 -19.96 0.36
C SER A 528 -22.57 -19.12 1.64
N ARG A 529 -21.34 -19.00 2.14
CA ARG A 529 -21.01 -18.27 3.37
C ARG A 529 -20.59 -16.84 3.07
N ARG A 530 -20.82 -15.96 4.05
CA ARG A 530 -20.21 -14.65 4.07
C ARG A 530 -18.76 -14.77 4.54
N ALA A 531 -17.87 -14.00 3.92
CA ALA A 531 -16.50 -13.85 4.41
C ALA A 531 -16.47 -13.32 5.84
N GLY A 532 -15.48 -13.73 6.62
CA GLY A 532 -15.34 -13.37 8.03
C GLY A 532 -13.87 -13.28 8.46
N GLY A 533 -13.68 -13.29 9.78
CA GLY A 533 -12.37 -13.16 10.43
C GLY A 533 -11.90 -11.70 10.57
N GLY A 534 -10.84 -11.50 11.38
CA GLY A 534 -10.23 -10.21 11.62
C GLY A 534 -10.85 -9.40 12.76
N GLU A 535 -10.39 -8.15 12.89
CA GLU A 535 -10.69 -7.26 14.02
C GLU A 535 -12.04 -6.53 13.90
N TYR A 536 -12.68 -6.56 12.73
CA TYR A 536 -13.94 -5.85 12.46
C TYR A 536 -14.84 -6.62 11.47
N PRO A 537 -16.16 -6.35 11.47
CA PRO A 537 -17.09 -6.96 10.52
C PRO A 537 -16.76 -6.57 9.07
N THR A 538 -17.04 -7.49 8.13
CA THR A 538 -16.89 -7.23 6.69
C THR A 538 -17.65 -5.98 6.26
N GLN A 539 -16.98 -5.05 5.57
CA GLN A 539 -17.54 -3.78 5.14
C GLN A 539 -18.30 -3.93 3.81
N ASP A 540 -19.25 -3.02 3.57
CA ASP A 540 -20.13 -2.99 2.40
C ASP A 540 -19.79 -1.85 1.45
N GLY A 541 -20.11 -2.02 0.16
CA GLY A 541 -19.96 -0.99 -0.87
C GLY A 541 -18.50 -0.64 -1.18
N PHE A 542 -17.60 -1.57 -1.00
CA PHE A 542 -16.17 -1.32 -0.87
C PHE A 542 -15.51 -0.95 -2.21
N GLY A 543 -14.77 0.16 -2.22
CA GLY A 543 -14.18 0.77 -3.42
C GLY A 543 -13.34 -0.17 -4.28
N TRP A 544 -12.45 -0.99 -3.69
CA TRP A 544 -11.65 -1.94 -4.46
C TRP A 544 -12.46 -3.09 -5.06
N THR A 545 -13.55 -3.54 -4.39
CA THR A 545 -14.42 -4.57 -4.93
C THR A 545 -15.17 -4.06 -6.14
N ASN A 546 -15.75 -2.85 -6.02
CA ASN A 546 -16.40 -2.16 -7.13
C ASN A 546 -15.41 -1.97 -8.28
N GLY A 547 -14.19 -1.53 -7.97
CA GLY A 547 -13.13 -1.26 -8.93
C GLY A 547 -12.68 -2.49 -9.71
N VAL A 548 -12.31 -3.55 -8.99
CA VAL A 548 -11.87 -4.81 -9.60
C VAL A 548 -13.01 -5.50 -10.34
N GLY A 549 -14.24 -5.52 -9.76
CA GLY A 549 -15.42 -6.08 -10.42
C GLY A 549 -15.71 -5.42 -11.76
N LEU A 550 -15.71 -4.09 -11.82
CA LEU A 550 -15.91 -3.34 -13.06
C LEU A 550 -14.78 -3.54 -14.06
N ALA A 551 -13.53 -3.53 -13.62
CA ALA A 551 -12.38 -3.73 -14.49
C ALA A 551 -12.36 -5.13 -15.12
N LEU A 552 -12.64 -6.17 -14.34
CA LEU A 552 -12.73 -7.54 -14.83
C LEU A 552 -13.94 -7.74 -15.74
N SER A 553 -15.09 -7.10 -15.46
CA SER A 553 -16.28 -7.16 -16.32
C SER A 553 -16.05 -6.47 -17.67
N ALA A 554 -15.40 -5.31 -17.66
CA ALA A 554 -15.09 -4.52 -18.87
C ALA A 554 -13.89 -5.05 -19.66
N GLN A 555 -13.14 -6.05 -19.15
CA GLN A 555 -11.87 -6.51 -19.72
C GLN A 555 -10.91 -5.33 -19.96
N VAL A 556 -10.82 -4.41 -18.97
CA VAL A 556 -9.88 -3.30 -19.03
C VAL A 556 -8.47 -3.86 -19.18
N MET A 557 -7.91 -3.69 -20.37
CA MET A 557 -6.53 -4.04 -20.64
C MET A 557 -5.65 -2.92 -20.10
N VAL A 558 -5.00 -3.16 -18.99
CA VAL A 558 -3.85 -2.34 -18.59
C VAL A 558 -2.74 -2.68 -19.58
N ARG A 559 -2.54 -1.85 -20.62
CA ARG A 559 -1.40 -1.98 -21.52
C ARG A 559 -0.13 -1.81 -20.68
N ARG A 560 0.66 -2.84 -20.66
CA ARG A 560 1.86 -2.97 -19.81
C ARG A 560 3.12 -2.92 -20.64
#